data_887b5f2332965a0d90b80123415dbf45
#
_entry.id   887b5f2332965a0d90b80123415dbf45
#
_cell.length_a   1.000
_cell.length_b   1.000
_cell.length_c   1.000
_cell.angle_alpha   90.00
_cell.angle_beta   90.00
_cell.angle_gamma   90.00
#
_symmetry.space_group_name_H-M   'P 1'
#
loop_
_entity.id
_entity.type
_entity.pdbx_description
1 polymer ?
#
loop_
_entity_poly.entity_id
_entity_poly.type
_entity_poly.pdbx_seq_one_letter_code
_entity_poly.pdbx_strand_id
1 'polypeptide(L)'
;MSVIIRENKVEDNEILAKIIRTSFHDFEVSCTDGTVYSDPTTDDLYSLFQTEKSALFVAEEDGLILGCCGIFPTNNLPDDTTELAKFYLSKEARGKGTGKLLLETCIEKAKNLGLKNVYLESIPEFSKAVSIYEKQGFQYLEKPLGNSGHSGCNLWMLKNLD
;
A
#
# COMPACT_ATOMS: atom_id res chain seq x y z
N MET A 1 -0.80 24.07 -7.47
CA MET A 1 -0.89 23.44 -6.17
C MET A 1 -0.26 22.09 -6.22
N SER A 2 0.69 21.89 -5.36
CA SER A 2 1.55 20.71 -5.44
C SER A 2 1.15 19.66 -4.42
N VAL A 3 1.18 18.41 -4.85
CA VAL A 3 1.06 17.28 -3.94
C VAL A 3 2.39 17.11 -3.20
N ILE A 4 2.31 16.97 -1.89
CA ILE A 4 3.46 16.72 -1.03
C ILE A 4 3.38 15.28 -0.55
N ILE A 5 4.51 14.56 -0.64
CA ILE A 5 4.62 13.21 -0.08
C ILE A 5 5.44 13.31 1.21
N ARG A 6 4.89 12.82 2.29
CA ARG A 6 5.55 12.85 3.60
C ARG A 6 5.26 11.57 4.37
N GLU A 7 6.01 11.32 5.43
CA GLU A 7 5.70 10.19 6.31
C GLU A 7 4.43 10.46 7.12
N ASN A 8 3.75 9.39 7.52
CA ASN A 8 2.49 9.48 8.27
C ASN A 8 2.70 10.04 9.67
N LYS A 9 1.63 10.60 10.22
CA LYS A 9 1.55 11.12 11.59
C LYS A 9 0.39 10.45 12.30
N VAL A 10 0.39 10.50 13.64
CA VAL A 10 -0.71 9.93 14.42
C VAL A 10 -2.06 10.57 14.06
N GLU A 11 -2.05 11.86 13.73
CA GLU A 11 -3.26 12.59 13.32
C GLU A 11 -3.88 12.07 12.03
N ASP A 12 -3.12 11.34 11.23
CA ASP A 12 -3.62 10.79 9.96
C ASP A 12 -4.44 9.52 10.14
N ASN A 13 -4.37 8.86 11.30
CA ASN A 13 -4.97 7.53 11.50
C ASN A 13 -6.45 7.46 11.10
N GLU A 14 -7.24 8.38 11.56
CA GLU A 14 -8.69 8.35 11.34
C GLU A 14 -9.05 8.55 9.87
N ILE A 15 -8.44 9.55 9.22
CA ILE A 15 -8.74 9.82 7.81
C ILE A 15 -8.21 8.71 6.90
N LEU A 16 -7.06 8.13 7.21
CA LEU A 16 -6.52 7.02 6.41
C LEU A 16 -7.40 5.78 6.52
N ALA A 17 -7.87 5.43 7.73
CA ALA A 17 -8.79 4.32 7.90
C ALA A 17 -10.06 4.52 7.06
N LYS A 18 -10.58 5.75 7.04
CA LYS A 18 -11.76 6.10 6.25
C LYS A 18 -11.49 5.95 4.75
N ILE A 19 -10.35 6.46 4.27
CA ILE A 19 -9.98 6.36 2.86
C ILE A 19 -9.88 4.89 2.44
N ILE A 20 -9.24 4.07 3.26
CA ILE A 20 -9.05 2.64 2.97
C ILE A 20 -10.42 1.94 2.87
N ARG A 21 -11.28 2.11 3.87
CA ARG A 21 -12.58 1.42 3.89
C ARG A 21 -13.51 1.94 2.81
N THR A 22 -13.46 3.24 2.51
CA THR A 22 -14.24 3.83 1.42
C THR A 22 -13.82 3.24 0.08
N SER A 23 -12.52 2.96 -0.12
CA SER A 23 -12.02 2.34 -1.36
C SER A 23 -12.66 0.98 -1.60
N PHE A 24 -12.88 0.18 -0.55
CA PHE A 24 -13.55 -1.12 -0.70
C PHE A 24 -14.98 -0.95 -1.21
N HIS A 25 -15.69 0.08 -0.75
CA HIS A 25 -17.03 0.39 -1.24
C HIS A 25 -17.00 0.95 -2.68
N ASP A 26 -16.05 1.85 -2.97
CA ASP A 26 -15.94 2.47 -4.30
C ASP A 26 -15.67 1.45 -5.40
N PHE A 27 -14.91 0.39 -5.10
CA PHE A 27 -14.61 -0.68 -6.07
C PHE A 27 -15.50 -1.90 -5.89
N GLU A 28 -16.59 -1.76 -5.15
CA GLU A 28 -17.65 -2.76 -4.99
C GLU A 28 -17.14 -4.13 -4.50
N VAL A 29 -16.21 -4.10 -3.53
CA VAL A 29 -15.71 -5.31 -2.92
C VAL A 29 -16.77 -5.89 -2.00
N SER A 30 -17.29 -7.07 -2.33
CA SER A 30 -18.40 -7.68 -1.59
C SER A 30 -17.96 -8.51 -0.38
N CYS A 31 -16.74 -9.04 -0.41
CA CYS A 31 -16.20 -9.82 0.71
C CYS A 31 -14.97 -9.12 1.28
N THR A 32 -15.07 -8.66 2.53
CA THR A 32 -13.99 -7.91 3.20
C THR A 32 -13.21 -8.77 4.20
N ASP A 33 -13.67 -9.99 4.49
CA ASP A 33 -13.00 -10.88 5.43
C ASP A 33 -11.60 -11.25 4.94
N GLY A 34 -10.62 -11.21 5.85
CA GLY A 34 -9.24 -11.53 5.52
C GLY A 34 -8.54 -10.48 4.66
N THR A 35 -9.10 -9.26 4.58
CA THR A 35 -8.49 -8.14 3.86
C THR A 35 -8.15 -7.01 4.83
N VAL A 36 -7.53 -5.96 4.29
CA VAL A 36 -7.20 -4.76 5.08
C VAL A 36 -8.45 -4.11 5.68
N TYR A 37 -9.62 -4.21 5.04
CA TYR A 37 -10.86 -3.63 5.55
C TYR A 37 -11.19 -4.13 6.97
N SER A 38 -11.04 -5.43 7.21
CA SER A 38 -11.39 -6.06 8.50
C SER A 38 -10.20 -6.12 9.47
N ASP A 39 -9.00 -5.72 9.03
CA ASP A 39 -7.80 -5.74 9.85
C ASP A 39 -7.85 -4.61 10.87
N PRO A 40 -7.81 -4.90 12.19
CA PRO A 40 -7.88 -3.85 13.21
C PRO A 40 -6.70 -2.87 13.17
N THR A 41 -5.54 -3.26 12.62
CA THR A 41 -4.41 -2.33 12.49
C THR A 41 -4.69 -1.18 11.54
N THR A 42 -5.71 -1.30 10.69
CA THR A 42 -6.13 -0.21 9.79
C THR A 42 -6.54 1.04 10.57
N ASP A 43 -6.99 0.89 11.79
CA ASP A 43 -7.39 2.03 12.62
C ASP A 43 -6.23 2.72 13.32
N ASP A 44 -5.04 2.12 13.33
CA ASP A 44 -3.86 2.71 13.96
C ASP A 44 -2.61 2.42 13.12
N LEU A 45 -2.59 2.96 11.92
CA LEU A 45 -1.47 2.79 11.01
C LEU A 45 -0.19 3.43 11.53
N TYR A 46 -0.32 4.50 12.31
CA TYR A 46 0.86 5.14 12.89
C TYR A 46 1.67 4.13 13.73
N SER A 47 1.02 3.41 14.64
CA SER A 47 1.70 2.43 15.47
C SER A 47 2.26 1.26 14.65
N LEU A 48 1.51 0.78 13.67
CA LEU A 48 1.95 -0.32 12.81
C LEU A 48 3.26 0.02 12.10
N PHE A 49 3.36 1.23 11.56
CA PHE A 49 4.51 1.66 10.77
C PHE A 49 5.64 2.29 11.61
N GLN A 50 5.62 2.12 12.93
CA GLN A 50 6.79 2.37 13.78
C GLN A 50 7.73 1.16 13.81
N THR A 51 7.32 0.05 13.19
CA THR A 51 8.15 -1.15 13.05
C THR A 51 9.41 -0.82 12.26
N GLU A 52 10.56 -1.36 12.69
CA GLU A 52 11.83 -1.14 12.02
C GLU A 52 11.76 -1.61 10.56
N LYS A 53 12.36 -0.86 9.65
CA LYS A 53 12.37 -1.10 8.20
C LYS A 53 10.98 -0.99 7.56
N SER A 54 10.05 -0.33 8.22
CA SER A 54 8.76 0.02 7.63
C SER A 54 8.68 1.51 7.40
N ALA A 55 7.79 1.94 6.50
CA ALA A 55 7.49 3.34 6.29
C ALA A 55 6.11 3.44 5.65
N LEU A 56 5.34 4.43 6.05
CA LEU A 56 4.06 4.75 5.42
C LEU A 56 4.11 6.20 4.96
N PHE A 57 3.94 6.41 3.66
CA PHE A 57 3.93 7.74 3.07
C PHE A 57 2.50 8.18 2.81
N VAL A 58 2.26 9.47 3.01
CA VAL A 58 0.96 10.11 2.84
C VAL A 58 1.09 11.18 1.77
N ALA A 59 0.14 11.24 0.87
CA ALA A 59 0.03 12.31 -0.12
C ALA A 59 -0.94 13.35 0.40
N GLU A 60 -0.52 14.60 0.34
CA GLU A 60 -1.28 15.72 0.88
C GLU A 60 -1.23 16.90 -0.10
N GLU A 61 -2.36 17.57 -0.27
CA GLU A 61 -2.45 18.78 -1.10
C GLU A 61 -3.29 19.81 -0.34
N ASP A 62 -2.69 20.98 -0.05
CA ASP A 62 -3.36 22.04 0.68
C ASP A 62 -4.01 21.59 2.01
N GLY A 63 -3.33 20.69 2.72
CA GLY A 63 -3.82 20.16 3.99
C GLY A 63 -4.82 19.02 3.85
N LEU A 64 -5.23 18.66 2.64
CA LEU A 64 -6.15 17.55 2.37
C LEU A 64 -5.36 16.28 2.13
N ILE A 65 -5.67 15.24 2.92
CA ILE A 65 -5.04 13.93 2.74
C ILE A 65 -5.68 13.23 1.55
N LEU A 66 -4.83 12.82 0.59
CA LEU A 66 -5.27 12.20 -0.65
C LEU A 66 -5.14 10.69 -0.65
N GLY A 67 -4.26 10.14 0.16
CA GLY A 67 -4.03 8.70 0.20
C GLY A 67 -2.72 8.34 0.83
N CYS A 68 -2.37 7.07 0.74
CA CYS A 68 -1.16 6.55 1.36
C CYS A 68 -0.61 5.35 0.60
N CYS A 69 0.65 5.02 0.88
CA CYS A 69 1.29 3.80 0.43
C CYS A 69 2.51 3.54 1.32
N GLY A 70 2.75 2.30 1.68
CA GLY A 70 3.85 1.97 2.56
C GLY A 70 4.60 0.72 2.18
N ILE A 71 5.70 0.47 2.88
CA ILE A 71 6.43 -0.79 2.83
C ILE A 71 6.52 -1.36 4.24
N PHE A 72 6.45 -2.68 4.35
CA PHE A 72 6.39 -3.36 5.64
C PHE A 72 7.16 -4.68 5.60
N PRO A 73 7.95 -5.01 6.65
CA PRO A 73 8.68 -6.27 6.72
C PRO A 73 7.76 -7.40 7.17
N THR A 74 6.94 -7.90 6.26
CA THR A 74 5.95 -8.93 6.53
C THR A 74 6.59 -10.25 6.94
N ASN A 75 5.96 -10.97 7.87
CA ASN A 75 6.45 -12.24 8.39
C ASN A 75 6.68 -13.26 7.26
N ASN A 76 7.79 -13.97 7.36
CA ASN A 76 8.18 -15.06 6.46
C ASN A 76 8.52 -14.63 5.02
N LEU A 77 8.68 -13.32 4.76
CA LEU A 77 9.29 -12.88 3.52
C LEU A 77 10.81 -13.05 3.61
N PRO A 78 11.50 -13.26 2.47
CA PRO A 78 12.97 -13.22 2.47
C PRO A 78 13.49 -11.90 3.02
N ASP A 79 14.66 -11.91 3.64
CA ASP A 79 15.25 -10.73 4.31
C ASP A 79 15.46 -9.55 3.36
N ASP A 80 15.62 -9.81 2.06
CA ASP A 80 15.83 -8.78 1.05
C ASP A 80 14.55 -8.31 0.38
N THR A 81 13.39 -8.72 0.89
CA THR A 81 12.07 -8.45 0.30
C THR A 81 11.17 -7.74 1.29
N THR A 82 10.54 -6.67 0.85
CA THR A 82 9.52 -5.96 1.64
C THR A 82 8.17 -6.06 0.95
N GLU A 83 7.09 -5.87 1.71
CA GLU A 83 5.75 -5.85 1.15
C GLU A 83 5.29 -4.41 0.93
N LEU A 84 4.81 -4.11 -0.28
CA LEU A 84 4.09 -2.88 -0.56
C LEU A 84 2.71 -3.03 0.06
N ALA A 85 2.37 -2.13 0.98
CA ALA A 85 1.17 -2.27 1.79
C ALA A 85 0.42 -0.96 1.88
N LYS A 86 -0.89 -1.04 2.08
CA LYS A 86 -1.75 0.12 2.35
C LYS A 86 -1.73 1.16 1.23
N PHE A 87 -1.73 0.72 -0.03
CA PHE A 87 -1.82 1.61 -1.18
C PHE A 87 -3.28 1.94 -1.48
N TYR A 88 -3.72 3.10 -1.05
CA TYR A 88 -5.11 3.55 -1.21
C TYR A 88 -5.16 5.04 -1.50
N LEU A 89 -6.07 5.43 -2.39
CA LEU A 89 -6.29 6.83 -2.76
C LEU A 89 -7.75 7.20 -2.52
N SER A 90 -7.97 8.43 -2.07
CA SER A 90 -9.30 9.00 -2.06
C SER A 90 -9.80 9.15 -3.49
N LYS A 91 -11.10 9.19 -3.67
CA LYS A 91 -11.73 9.34 -4.99
C LYS A 91 -11.22 10.59 -5.72
N GLU A 92 -11.04 11.67 -4.98
CA GLU A 92 -10.59 12.96 -5.52
C GLU A 92 -9.16 12.91 -6.05
N ALA A 93 -8.35 11.99 -5.55
CA ALA A 93 -6.94 11.88 -5.93
C ALA A 93 -6.70 10.97 -7.13
N ARG A 94 -7.69 10.18 -7.53
CA ARG A 94 -7.51 9.16 -8.57
C ARG A 94 -7.39 9.81 -9.95
N GLY A 95 -6.52 9.22 -10.79
CA GLY A 95 -6.33 9.68 -12.16
C GLY A 95 -5.43 10.90 -12.31
N LYS A 96 -4.76 11.34 -11.26
CA LYS A 96 -3.91 12.54 -11.27
C LYS A 96 -2.41 12.25 -11.10
N GLY A 97 -2.02 10.98 -11.11
CA GLY A 97 -0.62 10.61 -10.93
C GLY A 97 -0.17 10.54 -9.46
N THR A 98 -1.04 10.79 -8.51
CA THR A 98 -0.73 10.72 -7.07
C THR A 98 -0.30 9.31 -6.68
N GLY A 99 -1.00 8.29 -7.17
CA GLY A 99 -0.68 6.90 -6.87
C GLY A 99 0.70 6.50 -7.38
N LYS A 100 1.05 6.92 -8.60
CA LYS A 100 2.37 6.67 -9.16
C LYS A 100 3.46 7.30 -8.29
N LEU A 101 3.24 8.54 -7.84
CA LEU A 101 4.20 9.27 -7.01
C LEU A 101 4.41 8.57 -5.66
N LEU A 102 3.33 8.13 -5.02
CA LEU A 102 3.42 7.37 -3.77
C LEU A 102 4.18 6.05 -3.96
N LEU A 103 3.86 5.33 -5.02
CA LEU A 103 4.49 4.05 -5.31
C LEU A 103 5.99 4.22 -5.57
N GLU A 104 6.36 5.22 -6.35
CA GLU A 104 7.77 5.51 -6.64
C GLU A 104 8.52 5.90 -5.37
N THR A 105 7.89 6.64 -4.47
CA THR A 105 8.48 6.99 -3.17
C THR A 105 8.76 5.74 -2.33
N CYS A 106 7.83 4.79 -2.30
CA CYS A 106 8.01 3.53 -1.60
C CYS A 106 9.14 2.69 -2.20
N ILE A 107 9.21 2.62 -3.52
CA ILE A 107 10.26 1.88 -4.22
C ILE A 107 11.63 2.48 -3.90
N GLU A 108 11.74 3.82 -3.92
CA GLU A 108 12.99 4.50 -3.59
C GLU A 108 13.39 4.22 -2.14
N LYS A 109 12.44 4.25 -1.22
CA LYS A 109 12.71 3.92 0.20
C LYS A 109 13.23 2.49 0.34
N ALA A 110 12.63 1.54 -0.37
CA ALA A 110 13.07 0.14 -0.34
C ALA A 110 14.52 0.01 -0.85
N LYS A 111 14.84 0.70 -1.93
CA LYS A 111 16.22 0.72 -2.46
C LYS A 111 17.19 1.31 -1.44
N ASN A 112 16.83 2.40 -0.80
CA ASN A 112 17.68 3.06 0.20
C ASN A 112 17.91 2.19 1.43
N LEU A 113 16.99 1.28 1.74
CA LEU A 113 17.15 0.30 2.81
C LEU A 113 17.99 -0.93 2.39
N GLY A 114 18.42 -0.97 1.13
CA GLY A 114 19.21 -2.09 0.62
C GLY A 114 18.39 -3.31 0.22
N LEU A 115 17.07 -3.15 0.09
CA LEU A 115 16.18 -4.24 -0.28
C LEU A 115 16.25 -4.49 -1.79
N LYS A 116 15.99 -5.72 -2.20
CA LYS A 116 16.12 -6.15 -3.60
C LYS A 116 14.79 -6.42 -4.28
N ASN A 117 13.75 -6.67 -3.52
CA ASN A 117 12.44 -7.01 -4.07
C ASN A 117 11.32 -6.34 -3.29
N VAL A 118 10.24 -6.03 -4.00
CA VAL A 118 8.98 -5.55 -3.40
C VAL A 118 7.88 -6.53 -3.78
N TYR A 119 7.19 -7.03 -2.79
CA TYR A 119 6.08 -7.97 -2.91
C TYR A 119 4.78 -7.25 -2.60
N LEU A 120 3.67 -7.66 -3.19
CA LEU A 120 2.36 -7.14 -2.84
C LEU A 120 1.27 -8.21 -2.96
N GLU A 121 0.18 -7.98 -2.23
CA GLU A 121 -1.05 -8.78 -2.31
C GLU A 121 -2.21 -7.84 -2.61
N SER A 122 -3.14 -8.29 -3.43
CA SER A 122 -4.29 -7.50 -3.82
C SER A 122 -5.46 -8.40 -4.20
N ILE A 123 -6.53 -7.76 -4.68
CA ILE A 123 -7.70 -8.44 -5.22
C ILE A 123 -8.02 -7.83 -6.59
N PRO A 124 -8.65 -8.61 -7.50
CA PRO A 124 -8.94 -8.12 -8.85
C PRO A 124 -9.85 -6.89 -8.90
N GLU A 125 -10.69 -6.70 -7.89
CA GLU A 125 -11.60 -5.55 -7.80
C GLU A 125 -10.84 -4.22 -7.81
N PHE A 126 -9.61 -4.20 -7.30
CA PHE A 126 -8.75 -3.00 -7.33
C PHE A 126 -7.99 -2.90 -8.66
N SER A 127 -8.69 -3.04 -9.77
CA SER A 127 -8.08 -3.12 -11.10
C SER A 127 -7.23 -1.91 -11.49
N LYS A 128 -7.58 -0.71 -11.00
CA LYS A 128 -6.79 0.49 -11.28
C LYS A 128 -5.43 0.45 -10.59
N ALA A 129 -5.39 0.00 -9.34
CA ALA A 129 -4.13 -0.19 -8.63
C ALA A 129 -3.28 -1.27 -9.30
N VAL A 130 -3.90 -2.39 -9.68
CA VAL A 130 -3.22 -3.48 -10.37
C VAL A 130 -2.59 -2.97 -11.67
N SER A 131 -3.29 -2.13 -12.43
CA SER A 131 -2.75 -1.53 -13.65
C SER A 131 -1.50 -0.70 -13.37
N ILE A 132 -1.48 0.05 -12.27
CA ILE A 132 -0.30 0.84 -11.88
C ILE A 132 0.86 -0.11 -11.53
N TYR A 133 0.59 -1.20 -10.81
CA TYR A 133 1.61 -2.20 -10.47
C TYR A 133 2.24 -2.80 -11.74
N GLU A 134 1.40 -3.17 -12.70
CA GLU A 134 1.88 -3.73 -13.97
C GLU A 134 2.79 -2.74 -14.70
N LYS A 135 2.40 -1.47 -14.76
CA LYS A 135 3.19 -0.42 -15.40
C LYS A 135 4.52 -0.17 -14.69
N GLN A 136 4.58 -0.43 -13.39
CA GLN A 136 5.81 -0.27 -12.61
C GLN A 136 6.71 -1.52 -12.68
N GLY A 137 6.32 -2.53 -13.43
CA GLY A 137 7.15 -3.71 -13.64
C GLY A 137 6.92 -4.85 -12.65
N PHE A 138 5.85 -4.79 -11.87
CA PHE A 138 5.49 -5.92 -11.02
C PHE A 138 4.99 -7.07 -11.88
N GLN A 139 5.40 -8.29 -11.51
CA GLN A 139 5.02 -9.51 -12.23
C GLN A 139 4.16 -10.39 -11.32
N TYR A 140 3.20 -11.09 -11.92
CA TYR A 140 2.28 -11.96 -11.21
C TYR A 140 2.99 -13.19 -10.66
N LEU A 141 2.60 -13.62 -9.46
CA LEU A 141 3.01 -14.87 -8.84
C LEU A 141 1.83 -15.83 -8.80
N GLU A 142 2.12 -17.13 -8.76
CA GLU A 142 1.08 -18.17 -8.71
C GLU A 142 0.58 -18.43 -7.29
N LYS A 143 1.33 -17.99 -6.27
CA LYS A 143 1.00 -18.21 -4.86
C LYS A 143 1.58 -17.09 -4.00
N PRO A 144 1.06 -16.89 -2.78
CA PRO A 144 1.61 -15.87 -1.90
C PRO A 144 3.00 -16.21 -1.40
N LEU A 145 3.76 -15.16 -1.09
CA LEU A 145 4.99 -15.26 -0.32
C LEU A 145 4.69 -14.82 1.12
N GLY A 146 5.44 -15.34 2.07
CA GLY A 146 5.33 -14.91 3.45
C GLY A 146 3.98 -15.19 4.10
N ASN A 147 3.68 -14.44 5.14
CA ASN A 147 2.42 -14.55 5.89
C ASN A 147 1.95 -13.16 6.35
N SER A 148 1.18 -12.50 5.48
CA SER A 148 0.65 -11.17 5.76
C SER A 148 -0.57 -11.20 6.69
N GLY A 149 -1.22 -12.36 6.83
CA GLY A 149 -2.49 -12.47 7.53
C GLY A 149 -3.70 -12.05 6.70
N HIS A 150 -3.51 -11.63 5.45
CA HIS A 150 -4.60 -11.17 4.58
C HIS A 150 -5.07 -12.30 3.66
N SER A 151 -5.71 -13.31 4.24
CA SER A 151 -6.15 -14.50 3.50
C SER A 151 -7.22 -14.23 2.45
N GLY A 152 -7.85 -13.06 2.49
CA GLY A 152 -8.84 -12.63 1.49
C GLY A 152 -8.22 -12.13 0.19
N CYS A 153 -6.91 -11.87 0.15
CA CYS A 153 -6.22 -11.48 -1.06
C CYS A 153 -5.91 -12.71 -1.90
N ASN A 154 -6.13 -12.61 -3.21
CA ASN A 154 -5.91 -13.74 -4.13
C ASN A 154 -5.12 -13.36 -5.37
N LEU A 155 -4.47 -12.20 -5.35
CA LEU A 155 -3.60 -11.72 -6.42
C LEU A 155 -2.28 -11.32 -5.78
N TRP A 156 -1.17 -11.86 -6.29
CA TRP A 156 0.16 -11.65 -5.72
C TRP A 156 1.13 -11.23 -6.80
N MET A 157 1.97 -10.23 -6.51
CA MET A 157 2.92 -9.71 -7.47
C MET A 157 4.27 -9.41 -6.81
N LEU A 158 5.32 -9.41 -7.62
CA LEU A 158 6.69 -9.16 -7.16
C LEU A 158 7.41 -8.27 -8.18
N LYS A 159 8.17 -7.31 -7.67
CA LYS A 159 9.05 -6.48 -8.48
C LYS A 159 10.48 -6.63 -7.99
N ASN A 160 11.40 -6.90 -8.92
CA ASN A 160 12.83 -6.88 -8.65
C ASN A 160 13.32 -5.44 -8.80
N LEU A 161 14.13 -4.96 -7.84
CA LEU A 161 14.58 -3.58 -7.80
C LEU A 161 15.91 -3.33 -8.51
N ASP A 162 16.53 -4.36 -9.06
CA ASP A 162 17.81 -4.23 -9.77
C ASP A 162 17.69 -3.45 -11.08
#